data_3df52417ec4bc5606c7284526c9ffa67
#
_entry.id   3df52417ec4bc5606c7284526c9ffa67
#
_cell.length_a   1.000
_cell.length_b   1.000
_cell.length_c   1.000
_cell.angle_alpha   90.00
_cell.angle_beta   90.00
_cell.angle_gamma   90.00
#
_symmetry.space_group_name_H-M   'P 1'
#
loop_
_entity.id
_entity.type
_entity.pdbx_description
1 polymer ?
#
loop_
_entity_poly.entity_id
_entity_poly.type
_entity_poly.pdbx_seq_one_letter_code
_entity_poly.pdbx_strand_id
1 'polypeptide(L)'
;FDLVIMRDPKPGFCEYIAYRQDRTGFSVPILNGGSGKDQHPTQALLDLYTMHRSFQRMGGISGKRYAFVGDLQRGRAVRSVMYLLANYKDLDFYAVAPKGFQISPDLQLHLEERGVRLHFTDQLNEVLPKVDCIYMTRIQDEYDLSGESGKIDLANFSLTEENVNLLPEHAIILHPLPRRQEISSGIDANPRAMYWSQLRNGVYIRAALLLYIFRKNEQLPIIQEKSRS
;
A
#
# COMPACT_ATOMS: atom_id res chain seq x y z
N PHE A 1 3.37 1.80 -30.65
CA PHE A 1 3.43 2.26 -29.25
C PHE A 1 4.78 1.87 -28.65
N ASP A 2 5.36 2.76 -27.85
CA ASP A 2 6.63 2.53 -27.16
C ASP A 2 6.42 1.97 -25.75
N LEU A 3 5.21 2.14 -25.20
CA LEU A 3 4.76 1.64 -23.91
C LEU A 3 3.24 1.58 -23.89
N VAL A 4 2.68 0.59 -23.21
CA VAL A 4 1.25 0.49 -22.89
C VAL A 4 1.06 0.51 -21.39
N ILE A 5 0.25 1.44 -20.89
CA ILE A 5 -0.19 1.46 -19.48
C ILE A 5 -1.60 0.86 -19.45
N MET A 6 -1.74 -0.27 -18.77
CA MET A 6 -3.00 -1.03 -18.70
C MET A 6 -3.62 -0.94 -17.31
N ARG A 7 -4.93 -0.73 -17.28
CA ARG A 7 -5.76 -0.91 -16.10
C ARG A 7 -7.01 -1.67 -16.50
N ASP A 8 -7.20 -2.85 -15.93
CA ASP A 8 -8.28 -3.75 -16.30
C ASP A 8 -9.00 -4.29 -15.05
N PRO A 9 -10.33 -4.43 -15.05
CA PRO A 9 -11.06 -5.03 -13.94
C PRO A 9 -10.82 -6.54 -13.80
N LYS A 10 -10.27 -7.19 -14.84
CA LYS A 10 -10.02 -8.63 -14.84
C LYS A 10 -8.68 -8.94 -14.18
N PRO A 11 -8.66 -9.81 -13.16
CA PRO A 11 -7.43 -10.32 -12.56
C PRO A 11 -6.53 -11.02 -13.60
N GLY A 12 -5.19 -10.86 -13.47
CA GLY A 12 -4.22 -11.55 -14.32
C GLY A 12 -4.15 -11.08 -15.78
N PHE A 13 -4.92 -10.05 -16.16
CA PHE A 13 -4.97 -9.64 -17.57
C PHE A 13 -3.65 -9.06 -18.08
N CYS A 14 -2.97 -8.24 -17.27
CA CYS A 14 -1.67 -7.67 -17.66
C CYS A 14 -0.61 -8.78 -17.84
N GLU A 15 -0.58 -9.74 -16.96
CA GLU A 15 0.32 -10.92 -17.00
C GLU A 15 0.02 -11.77 -18.22
N TYR A 16 -1.26 -11.99 -18.52
CA TYR A 16 -1.67 -12.72 -19.72
C TYR A 16 -1.18 -12.03 -21.01
N ILE A 17 -1.33 -10.71 -21.11
CA ILE A 17 -0.87 -9.98 -22.29
C ILE A 17 0.66 -10.02 -22.39
N ALA A 18 1.40 -9.83 -21.28
CA ALA A 18 2.86 -9.98 -21.26
C ALA A 18 3.30 -11.36 -21.75
N TYR A 19 2.69 -12.43 -21.22
CA TYR A 19 2.94 -13.80 -21.67
C TYR A 19 2.66 -14.00 -23.18
N ARG A 20 1.59 -13.41 -23.69
CA ARG A 20 1.26 -13.46 -25.12
C ARG A 20 2.29 -12.74 -25.98
N GLN A 21 2.79 -11.59 -25.54
CA GLN A 21 3.82 -10.84 -26.24
C GLN A 21 5.13 -11.63 -26.35
N ASP A 22 5.57 -12.24 -25.25
CA ASP A 22 6.79 -13.06 -25.22
C ASP A 22 6.75 -14.20 -26.27
N ARG A 23 5.55 -14.74 -26.53
CA ARG A 23 5.36 -15.83 -27.50
C ARG A 23 5.19 -15.38 -28.94
N THR A 24 4.88 -14.12 -29.16
CA THR A 24 4.61 -13.59 -30.54
C THR A 24 5.74 -12.70 -31.05
N GLY A 25 6.80 -12.51 -30.27
CA GLY A 25 7.94 -11.67 -30.64
C GLY A 25 7.64 -10.15 -30.56
N PHE A 26 6.47 -9.76 -30.04
CA PHE A 26 6.18 -8.38 -29.70
C PHE A 26 6.89 -8.00 -28.40
N SER A 27 7.52 -6.83 -28.36
CA SER A 27 8.33 -6.38 -27.23
C SER A 27 7.93 -5.00 -26.69
N VAL A 28 6.64 -4.64 -26.81
CA VAL A 28 6.16 -3.37 -26.23
C VAL A 28 6.02 -3.51 -24.72
N PRO A 29 6.73 -2.74 -23.91
CA PRO A 29 6.60 -2.80 -22.46
C PRO A 29 5.17 -2.54 -21.98
N ILE A 30 4.74 -3.30 -20.97
CA ILE A 30 3.43 -3.12 -20.33
C ILE A 30 3.62 -2.70 -18.89
N LEU A 31 2.98 -1.59 -18.49
CA LEU A 31 2.94 -1.12 -17.13
C LEU A 31 1.55 -1.39 -16.55
N ASN A 32 1.49 -2.23 -15.52
CA ASN A 32 0.25 -2.53 -14.82
C ASN A 32 -0.17 -1.35 -13.91
N GLY A 33 -1.22 -0.63 -14.33
CA GLY A 33 -1.86 0.46 -13.58
C GLY A 33 -2.95 0.00 -12.61
N GLY A 34 -3.07 -1.31 -12.40
CA GLY A 34 -4.02 -1.97 -11.51
C GLY A 34 -4.91 -2.97 -12.24
N SER A 35 -4.87 -4.24 -11.81
CA SER A 35 -5.66 -5.34 -12.36
C SER A 35 -6.57 -5.96 -11.31
N GLY A 36 -7.87 -5.94 -11.57
CA GLY A 36 -8.90 -6.56 -10.74
C GLY A 36 -8.78 -6.21 -9.26
N LYS A 37 -8.93 -7.25 -8.43
CA LYS A 37 -8.66 -7.23 -6.97
C LYS A 37 -7.23 -7.63 -6.63
N ASP A 38 -6.41 -8.03 -7.63
CA ASP A 38 -5.13 -8.69 -7.39
C ASP A 38 -4.01 -7.71 -7.11
N GLN A 39 -3.75 -6.78 -8.03
CA GLN A 39 -2.51 -6.05 -8.02
C GLN A 39 -2.65 -4.56 -8.39
N HIS A 40 -1.83 -3.76 -7.74
CA HIS A 40 -1.53 -2.38 -8.11
C HIS A 40 -0.04 -2.08 -7.88
N PRO A 41 0.86 -2.61 -8.73
CA PRO A 41 2.30 -2.59 -8.48
C PRO A 41 2.85 -1.17 -8.32
N THR A 42 2.41 -0.23 -9.16
CA THR A 42 2.88 1.16 -9.10
C THR A 42 2.42 1.88 -7.83
N GLN A 43 1.28 1.48 -7.24
CA GLN A 43 0.84 1.97 -5.94
C GLN A 43 1.74 1.41 -4.84
N ALA A 44 1.98 0.10 -4.84
CA ALA A 44 2.85 -0.52 -3.84
C ALA A 44 4.27 0.07 -3.84
N LEU A 45 4.82 0.37 -5.01
CA LEU A 45 6.15 1.00 -5.12
C LEU A 45 6.18 2.41 -4.53
N LEU A 46 5.16 3.25 -4.79
CA LEU A 46 5.12 4.60 -4.21
C LEU A 46 4.86 4.57 -2.69
N ASP A 47 4.07 3.61 -2.22
CA ASP A 47 3.83 3.39 -0.80
C ASP A 47 5.12 2.99 -0.10
N LEU A 48 5.83 2.00 -0.65
CA LEU A 48 7.13 1.55 -0.14
C LEU A 48 8.17 2.69 -0.14
N TYR A 49 8.22 3.48 -1.20
CA TYR A 49 9.10 4.64 -1.29
C TYR A 49 8.77 5.68 -0.20
N THR A 50 7.49 5.90 0.06
CA THR A 50 7.05 6.82 1.12
C THR A 50 7.46 6.32 2.50
N MET A 51 7.27 5.03 2.78
CA MET A 51 7.72 4.37 4.01
C MET A 51 9.26 4.47 4.14
N HIS A 52 9.99 4.15 3.07
CA HIS A 52 11.45 4.22 3.06
C HIS A 52 11.95 5.61 3.42
N ARG A 53 11.40 6.65 2.80
CA ARG A 53 11.76 8.04 3.09
C ARG A 53 11.42 8.44 4.52
N SER A 54 10.26 8.02 5.02
CA SER A 54 9.80 8.35 6.37
C SER A 54 10.67 7.69 7.44
N PHE A 55 11.11 6.45 7.20
CA PHE A 55 11.89 5.68 8.17
C PHE A 55 13.40 5.70 7.95
N GLN A 56 13.89 6.46 6.98
CA GLN A 56 15.31 6.51 6.63
C GLN A 56 16.22 6.78 7.86
N ARG A 57 15.82 7.70 8.74
CA ARG A 57 16.56 8.05 9.96
C ARG A 57 16.25 7.14 11.15
N MET A 58 15.39 6.15 10.97
CA MET A 58 14.91 5.24 12.01
C MET A 58 15.27 3.78 11.71
N GLY A 59 16.33 3.56 10.95
CA GLY A 59 16.82 2.22 10.59
C GLY A 59 16.09 1.58 9.39
N GLY A 60 15.24 2.31 8.68
CA GLY A 60 14.56 1.83 7.48
C GLY A 60 13.28 1.05 7.77
N ILE A 61 12.90 0.17 6.82
CA ILE A 61 11.62 -0.55 6.78
C ILE A 61 11.64 -1.80 7.67
N SER A 62 12.79 -2.50 7.74
CA SER A 62 12.93 -3.71 8.56
C SER A 62 12.75 -3.41 10.05
N GLY A 63 12.25 -4.38 10.81
CA GLY A 63 12.02 -4.24 12.24
C GLY A 63 10.82 -3.37 12.62
N LYS A 64 9.98 -2.95 11.67
CA LYS A 64 8.83 -2.08 11.90
C LYS A 64 7.53 -2.86 12.02
N ARG A 65 6.57 -2.21 12.68
CA ARG A 65 5.21 -2.72 12.93
C ARG A 65 4.23 -1.91 12.09
N TYR A 66 3.46 -2.60 11.28
CA TYR A 66 2.52 -2.01 10.33
C TYR A 66 1.09 -2.43 10.67
N ALA A 67 0.18 -1.49 10.79
CA ALA A 67 -1.25 -1.77 10.81
C ALA A 67 -1.83 -1.57 9.40
N PHE A 68 -2.57 -2.55 8.92
CA PHE A 68 -3.39 -2.46 7.72
C PHE A 68 -4.85 -2.49 8.14
N VAL A 69 -5.62 -1.46 7.78
CA VAL A 69 -6.96 -1.23 8.34
C VAL A 69 -7.99 -1.09 7.23
N GLY A 70 -9.11 -1.80 7.35
CA GLY A 70 -10.26 -1.69 6.47
C GLY A 70 -10.54 -2.94 5.66
N ASP A 71 -10.78 -2.79 4.33
CA ASP A 71 -11.04 -3.94 3.44
C ASP A 71 -9.73 -4.56 2.93
N LEU A 72 -9.22 -5.52 3.67
CA LEU A 72 -7.95 -6.19 3.35
C LEU A 72 -8.14 -7.33 2.34
N GLN A 73 -9.36 -7.83 2.19
CA GLN A 73 -9.65 -8.93 1.27
C GLN A 73 -9.74 -8.47 -0.19
N ARG A 74 -10.38 -7.31 -0.43
CA ARG A 74 -10.66 -6.80 -1.77
C ARG A 74 -9.70 -5.67 -2.18
N GLY A 75 -8.90 -5.19 -1.24
CA GLY A 75 -7.98 -4.06 -1.41
C GLY A 75 -6.71 -4.42 -2.18
N ARG A 76 -6.71 -4.28 -3.52
CA ARG A 76 -5.51 -4.57 -4.34
C ARG A 76 -4.27 -3.76 -3.95
N ALA A 77 -4.44 -2.52 -3.47
CA ALA A 77 -3.31 -1.70 -3.03
C ALA A 77 -2.65 -2.27 -1.78
N VAL A 78 -3.46 -2.60 -0.76
CA VAL A 78 -2.96 -3.21 0.48
C VAL A 78 -2.32 -4.57 0.22
N ARG A 79 -2.95 -5.39 -0.64
CA ARG A 79 -2.38 -6.67 -1.06
C ARG A 79 -0.98 -6.48 -1.66
N SER A 80 -0.85 -5.59 -2.64
CA SER A 80 0.42 -5.37 -3.33
C SER A 80 1.52 -4.80 -2.43
N VAL A 81 1.19 -3.90 -1.50
CA VAL A 81 2.18 -3.35 -0.57
C VAL A 81 2.62 -4.39 0.46
N MET A 82 1.72 -5.27 0.94
CA MET A 82 2.08 -6.39 1.82
C MET A 82 3.06 -7.35 1.12
N TYR A 83 2.80 -7.71 -0.15
CA TYR A 83 3.74 -8.53 -0.94
C TYR A 83 5.13 -7.89 -1.05
N LEU A 84 5.19 -6.58 -1.31
CA LEU A 84 6.46 -5.86 -1.41
C LEU A 84 7.19 -5.80 -0.07
N LEU A 85 6.49 -5.51 1.00
CA LEU A 85 7.05 -5.44 2.35
C LEU A 85 7.58 -6.79 2.82
N ALA A 86 7.00 -7.91 2.40
CA ALA A 86 7.46 -9.25 2.75
C ALA A 86 8.92 -9.58 2.32
N ASN A 87 9.55 -8.71 1.52
CA ASN A 87 10.98 -8.82 1.20
C ASN A 87 11.90 -8.21 2.27
N TYR A 88 11.33 -7.56 3.30
CA TYR A 88 12.07 -7.00 4.42
C TYR A 88 11.98 -7.92 5.63
N LYS A 89 12.90 -7.75 6.59
CA LYS A 89 13.03 -8.66 7.74
C LYS A 89 12.35 -8.08 8.99
N ASP A 90 12.00 -8.98 9.91
CA ASP A 90 11.55 -8.66 11.27
C ASP A 90 10.31 -7.74 11.28
N LEU A 91 9.32 -8.06 10.45
CA LEU A 91 8.09 -7.29 10.35
C LEU A 91 6.96 -7.89 11.17
N ASP A 92 6.19 -7.03 11.82
CA ASP A 92 4.89 -7.34 12.42
C ASP A 92 3.78 -6.66 11.64
N PHE A 93 2.79 -7.43 11.17
CA PHE A 93 1.62 -6.90 10.49
C PHE A 93 0.37 -7.12 11.35
N TYR A 94 -0.29 -6.04 11.68
CA TYR A 94 -1.59 -6.04 12.33
C TYR A 94 -2.67 -5.87 11.25
N ALA A 95 -3.39 -6.94 10.99
CA ALA A 95 -4.52 -6.95 10.07
C ALA A 95 -5.79 -6.55 10.83
N VAL A 96 -6.16 -5.27 10.75
CA VAL A 96 -7.29 -4.68 11.47
C VAL A 96 -8.48 -4.57 10.52
N ALA A 97 -9.38 -5.53 10.54
CA ALA A 97 -10.48 -5.58 9.60
C ALA A 97 -11.73 -6.25 10.21
N PRO A 98 -12.92 -5.89 9.73
CA PRO A 98 -14.13 -6.60 10.10
C PRO A 98 -14.06 -8.08 9.71
N LYS A 99 -14.83 -8.91 10.40
CA LYS A 99 -14.97 -10.31 10.03
C LYS A 99 -15.46 -10.43 8.58
N GLY A 100 -14.77 -11.24 7.76
CA GLY A 100 -15.05 -11.39 6.34
C GLY A 100 -14.27 -10.42 5.42
N PHE A 101 -13.51 -9.46 5.98
CA PHE A 101 -12.68 -8.52 5.23
C PHE A 101 -11.19 -8.65 5.53
N GLN A 102 -10.79 -9.73 6.19
CA GLN A 102 -9.40 -10.05 6.47
C GLN A 102 -8.62 -10.41 5.19
N ILE A 103 -7.30 -10.45 5.28
CA ILE A 103 -6.45 -10.87 4.16
C ILE A 103 -6.84 -12.26 3.66
N SER A 104 -6.64 -12.47 2.36
CA SER A 104 -6.95 -13.78 1.74
C SER A 104 -5.95 -14.86 2.18
N PRO A 105 -6.36 -16.15 2.21
CA PRO A 105 -5.49 -17.24 2.67
C PRO A 105 -4.19 -17.38 1.90
N ASP A 106 -4.19 -17.09 0.60
CA ASP A 106 -2.98 -17.14 -0.24
C ASP A 106 -1.98 -16.03 0.13
N LEU A 107 -2.46 -14.83 0.45
CA LEU A 107 -1.61 -13.74 0.94
C LEU A 107 -1.08 -14.07 2.34
N GLN A 108 -1.93 -14.59 3.23
CA GLN A 108 -1.50 -15.02 4.56
C GLN A 108 -0.35 -16.03 4.48
N LEU A 109 -0.53 -17.09 3.70
CA LEU A 109 0.51 -18.12 3.51
C LEU A 109 1.82 -17.50 3.00
N HIS A 110 1.74 -16.64 1.99
CA HIS A 110 2.92 -15.97 1.45
C HIS A 110 3.68 -15.14 2.50
N LEU A 111 2.95 -14.39 3.34
CA LEU A 111 3.55 -13.56 4.39
C LEU A 111 4.21 -14.42 5.48
N GLU A 112 3.56 -15.51 5.90
CA GLU A 112 4.08 -16.46 6.90
C GLU A 112 5.35 -17.16 6.39
N GLU A 113 5.38 -17.61 5.13
CA GLU A 113 6.56 -18.19 4.48
C GLU A 113 7.75 -17.23 4.41
N ARG A 114 7.49 -15.92 4.38
CA ARG A 114 8.50 -14.85 4.41
C ARG A 114 8.90 -14.42 5.83
N GLY A 115 8.35 -15.07 6.85
CA GLY A 115 8.67 -14.80 8.26
C GLY A 115 8.02 -13.53 8.82
N VAL A 116 6.97 -13.01 8.19
CA VAL A 116 6.18 -11.90 8.73
C VAL A 116 5.31 -12.42 9.86
N ARG A 117 5.34 -11.74 11.01
CA ARG A 117 4.44 -12.05 12.14
C ARG A 117 3.10 -11.39 11.92
N LEU A 118 2.03 -12.18 11.85
CA LEU A 118 0.66 -11.71 11.59
C LEU A 118 -0.17 -11.68 12.87
N HIS A 119 -0.87 -10.56 13.07
CA HIS A 119 -1.79 -10.33 14.18
C HIS A 119 -3.15 -9.90 13.62
N PHE A 120 -4.20 -10.66 13.89
CA PHE A 120 -5.56 -10.38 13.41
C PHE A 120 -6.41 -9.81 14.53
N THR A 121 -7.10 -8.69 14.26
CA THR A 121 -7.98 -8.04 15.23
C THR A 121 -9.04 -7.17 14.52
N ASP A 122 -10.08 -6.79 15.25
CA ASP A 122 -11.06 -5.76 14.87
C ASP A 122 -10.97 -4.52 15.79
N GLN A 123 -9.97 -4.47 16.70
CA GLN A 123 -9.80 -3.43 17.71
C GLN A 123 -8.71 -2.43 17.31
N LEU A 124 -9.06 -1.43 16.50
CA LEU A 124 -8.10 -0.44 15.99
C LEU A 124 -7.35 0.28 17.12
N ASN A 125 -8.07 0.77 18.14
CA ASN A 125 -7.48 1.58 19.20
C ASN A 125 -6.44 0.83 20.05
N GLU A 126 -6.53 -0.50 20.13
CA GLU A 126 -5.53 -1.33 20.81
C GLU A 126 -4.24 -1.49 20.00
N VAL A 127 -4.31 -1.28 18.68
CA VAL A 127 -3.20 -1.41 17.75
C VAL A 127 -2.44 -0.11 17.59
N LEU A 128 -3.15 1.04 17.59
CA LEU A 128 -2.56 2.36 17.34
C LEU A 128 -1.29 2.64 18.17
N PRO A 129 -1.22 2.33 19.49
CA PRO A 129 -0.02 2.60 20.28
C PRO A 129 1.20 1.72 19.94
N LYS A 130 0.98 0.65 19.19
CA LYS A 130 1.98 -0.40 18.95
C LYS A 130 2.70 -0.27 17.61
N VAL A 131 2.22 0.58 16.69
CA VAL A 131 2.66 0.53 15.28
C VAL A 131 3.46 1.76 14.88
N ASP A 132 4.36 1.54 13.91
CA ASP A 132 5.19 2.58 13.31
C ASP A 132 4.53 3.15 12.05
N CYS A 133 3.64 2.38 11.40
CA CYS A 133 2.88 2.79 10.22
C CYS A 133 1.46 2.27 10.30
N ILE A 134 0.50 3.12 10.00
CA ILE A 134 -0.87 2.72 9.75
C ILE A 134 -1.21 2.98 8.28
N TYR A 135 -1.64 1.92 7.58
CA TYR A 135 -2.09 1.96 6.20
C TYR A 135 -3.61 1.77 6.17
N MET A 136 -4.31 2.88 6.00
CA MET A 136 -5.77 2.90 5.98
C MET A 136 -6.29 2.57 4.59
N THR A 137 -7.36 1.78 4.50
CA THR A 137 -8.09 1.53 3.26
C THR A 137 -9.58 1.74 3.49
N ARG A 138 -10.27 2.21 2.45
CA ARG A 138 -11.74 2.26 2.48
C ARG A 138 -12.35 0.88 2.29
N ILE A 139 -13.58 0.70 2.73
CA ILE A 139 -14.40 -0.43 2.33
C ILE A 139 -14.77 -0.26 0.85
N GLN A 140 -14.62 -1.33 0.06
CA GLN A 140 -14.82 -1.31 -1.38
C GLN A 140 -16.25 -1.77 -1.74
N ASP A 141 -17.21 -0.85 -1.66
CA ASP A 141 -18.64 -1.12 -1.93
C ASP A 141 -18.88 -1.60 -3.36
N GLU A 142 -18.04 -1.18 -4.31
CA GLU A 142 -18.12 -1.59 -5.72
C GLU A 142 -17.96 -3.11 -5.94
N TYR A 143 -17.45 -3.82 -4.96
CA TYR A 143 -17.29 -5.28 -4.98
C TYR A 143 -18.25 -5.99 -4.01
N ASP A 144 -19.19 -5.25 -3.42
CA ASP A 144 -20.16 -5.79 -2.48
C ASP A 144 -21.37 -6.38 -3.22
N LEU A 145 -21.33 -7.69 -3.43
CA LEU A 145 -22.41 -8.43 -4.09
C LEU A 145 -23.56 -8.80 -3.15
N SER A 146 -23.38 -8.73 -1.83
CA SER A 146 -24.27 -9.27 -0.81
C SER A 146 -24.79 -8.23 0.20
N GLY A 147 -24.40 -6.95 0.07
CA GLY A 147 -24.77 -5.88 1.00
C GLY A 147 -24.07 -5.99 2.37
N GLU A 148 -22.95 -6.69 2.43
CA GLU A 148 -22.19 -6.89 3.68
C GLU A 148 -21.51 -5.62 4.16
N SER A 149 -21.05 -4.76 3.24
CA SER A 149 -20.41 -3.48 3.56
C SER A 149 -21.30 -2.55 4.37
N GLY A 150 -22.60 -2.53 4.07
CA GLY A 150 -23.59 -1.69 4.76
C GLY A 150 -23.88 -2.11 6.21
N LYS A 151 -23.40 -3.28 6.63
CA LYS A 151 -23.58 -3.81 8.00
C LYS A 151 -22.37 -3.57 8.91
N ILE A 152 -21.29 -2.99 8.36
CA ILE A 152 -20.05 -2.75 9.11
C ILE A 152 -20.18 -1.46 9.90
N ASP A 153 -19.93 -1.51 11.20
CA ASP A 153 -19.72 -0.31 12.01
C ASP A 153 -18.33 0.28 11.66
N LEU A 154 -18.33 1.27 10.78
CA LEU A 154 -17.11 1.94 10.30
C LEU A 154 -16.40 2.72 11.41
N ALA A 155 -17.06 3.07 12.50
CA ALA A 155 -16.45 3.82 13.59
C ALA A 155 -15.26 3.05 14.21
N ASN A 156 -15.35 1.71 14.28
CA ASN A 156 -14.31 0.85 14.83
C ASN A 156 -13.08 0.73 13.91
N PHE A 157 -13.17 1.19 12.66
CA PHE A 157 -12.10 1.11 11.66
C PHE A 157 -11.74 2.48 11.09
N SER A 158 -12.11 3.55 11.79
CA SER A 158 -11.87 4.93 11.35
C SER A 158 -10.84 5.62 12.24
N LEU A 159 -9.97 6.39 11.60
CA LEU A 159 -9.02 7.25 12.27
C LEU A 159 -9.65 8.64 12.43
N THR A 160 -9.73 9.10 13.68
CA THR A 160 -10.35 10.35 14.09
C THR A 160 -9.34 11.27 14.77
N GLU A 161 -9.69 12.53 14.95
CA GLU A 161 -8.86 13.49 15.70
C GLU A 161 -8.60 13.06 17.14
N GLU A 162 -9.49 12.25 17.70
CA GLU A 162 -9.36 11.74 19.06
C GLU A 162 -8.36 10.59 19.12
N ASN A 163 -8.58 9.52 18.32
CA ASN A 163 -7.78 8.30 18.44
C ASN A 163 -6.42 8.39 17.72
N VAL A 164 -6.22 9.34 16.80
CA VAL A 164 -4.91 9.59 16.17
C VAL A 164 -3.80 9.91 17.18
N ASN A 165 -4.17 10.43 18.34
CA ASN A 165 -3.24 10.74 19.43
C ASN A 165 -2.71 9.48 20.15
N LEU A 166 -3.31 8.33 19.93
CA LEU A 166 -2.78 7.04 20.42
C LEU A 166 -1.56 6.57 19.61
N LEU A 167 -1.36 7.09 18.40
CA LEU A 167 -0.19 6.75 17.59
C LEU A 167 1.09 7.34 18.20
N PRO A 168 2.22 6.62 18.17
CA PRO A 168 3.53 7.17 18.50
C PRO A 168 3.86 8.40 17.66
N GLU A 169 4.68 9.32 18.20
CA GLU A 169 5.05 10.55 17.48
C GLU A 169 5.71 10.30 16.13
N HIS A 170 6.50 9.24 16.04
CA HIS A 170 7.21 8.86 14.83
C HIS A 170 6.37 8.08 13.82
N ALA A 171 5.17 7.65 14.21
CA ALA A 171 4.33 6.86 13.33
C ALA A 171 3.86 7.66 12.13
N ILE A 172 3.59 6.96 11.02
CA ILE A 172 3.08 7.56 9.79
C ILE A 172 1.70 7.00 9.42
N ILE A 173 0.88 7.85 8.81
CA ILE A 173 -0.45 7.50 8.31
C ILE A 173 -0.41 7.54 6.79
N LEU A 174 -0.73 6.42 6.16
CA LEU A 174 -0.81 6.24 4.72
C LEU A 174 -2.22 5.89 4.27
N HIS A 175 -2.55 6.25 3.04
CA HIS A 175 -3.82 5.90 2.40
C HIS A 175 -3.66 5.92 0.87
N PRO A 176 -4.08 4.89 0.11
CA PRO A 176 -3.91 4.86 -1.35
C PRO A 176 -4.83 5.84 -2.10
N LEU A 177 -5.76 6.50 -1.39
CA LEU A 177 -6.77 7.42 -1.92
C LEU A 177 -7.68 6.79 -3.02
N PRO A 178 -8.88 7.32 -3.27
CA PRO A 178 -9.54 8.37 -2.49
C PRO A 178 -10.01 7.88 -1.12
N ARG A 179 -9.91 8.74 -0.10
CA ARG A 179 -10.49 8.46 1.22
C ARG A 179 -11.98 8.88 1.25
N ARG A 180 -12.70 8.30 2.20
CA ARG A 180 -14.07 8.67 2.59
C ARG A 180 -14.10 9.01 4.09
N GLN A 181 -14.86 8.24 4.88
CA GLN A 181 -15.06 8.46 6.32
C GLN A 181 -14.01 7.75 7.20
N GLU A 182 -13.21 6.85 6.62
CA GLU A 182 -12.20 6.07 7.35
C GLU A 182 -11.01 6.92 7.87
N ILE A 183 -10.83 8.13 7.37
CA ILE A 183 -9.92 9.14 7.93
C ILE A 183 -10.66 10.47 7.99
N SER A 184 -10.79 11.02 9.18
CA SER A 184 -11.37 12.35 9.38
C SER A 184 -10.54 13.45 8.71
N SER A 185 -11.21 14.46 8.15
CA SER A 185 -10.53 15.59 7.50
C SER A 185 -9.68 16.43 8.45
N GLY A 186 -10.00 16.47 9.74
CA GLY A 186 -9.21 17.15 10.74
C GLY A 186 -7.80 16.60 10.92
N ILE A 187 -7.55 15.36 10.45
CA ILE A 187 -6.23 14.75 10.50
C ILE A 187 -5.28 15.29 9.41
N ASP A 188 -5.77 16.00 8.40
CA ASP A 188 -4.95 16.49 7.28
C ASP A 188 -3.75 17.35 7.70
N ALA A 189 -3.89 18.10 8.78
CA ALA A 189 -2.82 18.93 9.36
C ALA A 189 -1.93 18.17 10.36
N ASN A 190 -2.24 16.90 10.67
CA ASN A 190 -1.44 16.12 11.61
C ASN A 190 -0.07 15.80 11.00
N PRO A 191 1.05 16.00 11.70
CA PRO A 191 2.40 15.74 11.15
C PRO A 191 2.62 14.28 10.76
N ARG A 192 1.84 13.34 11.30
CA ARG A 192 1.87 11.93 10.92
C ARG A 192 1.16 11.63 9.59
N ALA A 193 0.34 12.56 9.05
CA ALA A 193 -0.44 12.40 7.83
C ALA A 193 0.45 12.46 6.58
N MET A 194 0.96 11.31 6.16
CA MET A 194 1.88 11.20 5.03
C MET A 194 1.19 10.93 3.69
N TYR A 195 -0.12 10.70 3.65
CA TYR A 195 -0.84 10.34 2.43
C TYR A 195 -0.82 11.44 1.35
N TRP A 196 -0.64 12.71 1.69
CA TRP A 196 -0.42 13.77 0.69
C TRP A 196 0.99 13.72 0.09
N SER A 197 1.98 13.43 0.92
CA SER A 197 3.35 13.17 0.44
C SER A 197 3.41 11.89 -0.37
N GLN A 198 2.70 10.84 0.04
CA GLN A 198 2.52 9.58 -0.68
C GLN A 198 1.95 9.83 -2.08
N LEU A 199 0.90 10.64 -2.21
CA LEU A 199 0.31 11.02 -3.50
C LEU A 199 1.36 11.68 -4.42
N ARG A 200 2.11 12.65 -3.90
CA ARG A 200 3.18 13.35 -4.64
C ARG A 200 4.30 12.40 -5.04
N ASN A 201 4.70 11.49 -4.17
CA ASN A 201 5.70 10.46 -4.44
C ASN A 201 5.29 9.55 -5.61
N GLY A 202 3.98 9.43 -5.86
CA GLY A 202 3.43 8.72 -7.00
C GLY A 202 3.89 9.28 -8.35
N VAL A 203 4.08 10.59 -8.47
CA VAL A 203 4.62 11.22 -9.68
C VAL A 203 6.08 10.81 -9.89
N TYR A 204 6.89 10.89 -8.83
CA TYR A 204 8.32 10.55 -8.91
C TYR A 204 8.56 9.07 -9.24
N ILE A 205 7.82 8.17 -8.58
CA ILE A 205 7.97 6.74 -8.83
C ILE A 205 7.54 6.36 -10.25
N ARG A 206 6.44 6.92 -10.75
CA ARG A 206 6.00 6.65 -12.12
C ARG A 206 6.95 7.22 -13.16
N ALA A 207 7.50 8.41 -12.94
CA ALA A 207 8.56 8.96 -13.79
C ALA A 207 9.82 8.08 -13.77
N ALA A 208 10.25 7.62 -12.60
CA ALA A 208 11.40 6.73 -12.46
C ALA A 208 11.17 5.38 -13.18
N LEU A 209 9.96 4.83 -13.09
CA LEU A 209 9.60 3.60 -13.82
C LEU A 209 9.68 3.79 -15.35
N LEU A 210 9.21 4.92 -15.86
CA LEU A 210 9.31 5.22 -17.29
C LEU A 210 10.79 5.33 -17.74
N LEU A 211 11.60 6.04 -16.96
CA LEU A 211 13.03 6.15 -17.25
C LEU A 211 13.73 4.78 -17.20
N TYR A 212 13.36 3.94 -16.24
CA TYR A 212 13.89 2.58 -16.14
C TYR A 212 13.49 1.72 -17.35
N ILE A 213 12.21 1.73 -17.73
CA ILE A 213 11.69 0.98 -18.89
C ILE A 213 12.40 1.38 -20.18
N PHE A 214 12.60 2.69 -20.39
CA PHE A 214 13.30 3.21 -21.58
C PHE A 214 14.82 3.23 -21.46
N ARG A 215 15.40 2.63 -20.42
CA ARG A 215 16.86 2.60 -20.15
C ARG A 215 17.48 4.00 -20.13
N LYS A 216 16.76 4.98 -19.57
CA LYS A 216 17.19 6.38 -19.40
C LYS A 216 17.53 6.71 -17.94
N ASN A 217 17.57 5.73 -17.06
CA ASN A 217 17.86 5.90 -15.65
C ASN A 217 19.27 6.46 -15.38
N GLU A 218 20.24 6.22 -16.26
CA GLU A 218 21.60 6.80 -16.18
C GLU A 218 21.61 8.32 -16.37
N GLN A 219 20.55 8.88 -16.97
CA GLN A 219 20.40 10.33 -17.19
C GLN A 219 19.84 11.06 -15.96
N LEU A 220 19.41 10.31 -14.92
CA LEU A 220 18.99 10.92 -13.67
C LEU A 220 20.21 11.47 -12.94
N PRO A 221 20.19 12.76 -12.54
CA PRO A 221 21.26 13.27 -11.69
C PRO A 221 21.29 12.46 -10.40
N ILE A 222 22.47 11.93 -10.06
CA ILE A 222 22.69 11.34 -8.74
C ILE A 222 22.59 12.52 -7.76
N ILE A 223 21.46 12.66 -7.11
CA ILE A 223 21.30 13.61 -6.02
C ILE A 223 22.11 13.02 -4.86
N GLN A 224 23.38 13.41 -4.78
CA GLN A 224 24.15 13.22 -3.56
C GLN A 224 23.40 13.98 -2.47
N GLU A 225 22.85 13.25 -1.50
CA GLU A 225 22.30 13.85 -0.30
C GLU A 225 23.44 14.66 0.33
N LYS A 226 23.35 15.99 0.25
CA LYS A 226 24.20 16.84 1.08
C LYS A 226 23.85 16.46 2.52
N SER A 227 24.78 15.78 3.18
CA SER A 227 24.76 15.61 4.62
C SER A 227 24.63 17.01 5.21
N ARG A 228 23.44 17.37 5.66
CA ARG A 228 23.25 18.53 6.49
C ARG A 228 23.83 18.17 7.86
N SER A 229 25.09 18.59 8.04
CA SER A 229 25.75 18.69 9.33
C SER A 229 24.91 19.52 10.30
#